data_c929f68b076575460b79351dc925da82
#
_entry.id   c929f68b076575460b79351dc925da82
#
_cell.length_a   1.000
_cell.length_b   1.000
_cell.length_c   1.000
_cell.angle_alpha   90.00
_cell.angle_beta   90.00
_cell.angle_gamma   90.00
#
_symmetry.space_group_name_H-M   'P 1'
#
loop_
_entity.id
_entity.type
_entity.pdbx_description
1 polymer ?
#
loop_
_entity_poly.entity_id
_entity_poly.type
_entity_poly.pdbx_seq_one_letter_code
_entity_poly.pdbx_strand_id
1 'polypeptide(L)' 'MSTIKDIARETGLSLATISKYMNGGHVLEQNRERIEAAIEKLDYKVNYFARG' A
#
# COMPACT_ATOMS: atom_id res chain seq x y z
N MET A 1 7.04 11.55 -6.64
CA MET A 1 5.73 10.93 -6.73
C MET A 1 5.79 9.52 -6.16
N SER A 2 4.85 9.18 -5.32
CA SER A 2 4.86 7.86 -4.70
C SER A 2 4.29 6.82 -5.63
N THR A 3 4.94 5.67 -5.67
CA THR A 3 4.47 4.58 -6.49
C THR A 3 4.41 3.34 -5.62
N ILE A 4 3.93 2.26 -6.20
CA ILE A 4 3.85 1.02 -5.46
C ILE A 4 5.25 0.56 -5.05
N LYS A 5 6.26 0.91 -5.82
CA LYS A 5 7.63 0.58 -5.45
C LYS A 5 8.04 1.33 -4.19
N ASP A 6 7.59 2.57 -4.06
CA ASP A 6 7.90 3.34 -2.86
C ASP A 6 7.24 2.71 -1.65
N ILE A 7 6.00 2.23 -1.81
CA ILE A 7 5.31 1.57 -0.73
C ILE A 7 6.08 0.31 -0.32
N ALA A 8 6.55 -0.45 -1.30
CA ALA A 8 7.28 -1.67 -1.00
C ALA A 8 8.57 -1.34 -0.24
N ARG A 9 9.26 -0.28 -0.67
CA ARG A 9 10.49 0.11 -0.01
C ARG A 9 10.23 0.56 1.42
N GLU A 10 9.18 1.33 1.60
CA GLU A 10 8.86 1.86 2.92
C GLU A 10 8.45 0.76 3.89
N THR A 11 7.73 -0.24 3.38
CA THR A 11 7.24 -1.31 4.25
C THR A 11 8.22 -2.46 4.39
N GLY A 12 9.14 -2.58 3.46
CA GLY A 12 10.04 -3.73 3.45
C GLY A 12 9.38 -4.98 2.90
N LEU A 13 8.22 -4.82 2.28
CA LEU A 13 7.49 -5.96 1.74
C LEU A 13 7.76 -6.09 0.25
N SER A 14 7.45 -7.26 -0.31
CA SER A 14 7.67 -7.48 -1.72
C SER A 14 6.60 -6.78 -2.54
N LEU A 15 6.92 -6.49 -3.79
CA LEU A 15 5.95 -5.89 -4.68
C LEU A 15 4.74 -6.78 -4.85
N ALA A 16 4.95 -8.09 -4.82
CA ALA A 16 3.84 -9.02 -4.97
C ALA A 16 2.84 -8.85 -3.84
N THR A 17 3.34 -8.67 -2.62
CA THR A 17 2.48 -8.48 -1.47
C THR A 17 1.70 -7.17 -1.59
N ILE A 18 2.40 -6.12 -1.98
CA ILE A 18 1.75 -4.81 -2.13
C ILE A 18 0.70 -4.88 -3.22
N SER A 19 1.05 -5.49 -4.34
CA SER A 19 0.13 -5.59 -5.46
C SER A 19 -1.11 -6.39 -5.08
N LYS A 20 -0.92 -7.45 -4.32
CA LYS A 20 -2.03 -8.26 -3.88
C LYS A 20 -2.99 -7.43 -3.02
N TYR A 21 -2.44 -6.63 -2.13
CA TYR A 21 -3.28 -5.78 -1.29
C TYR A 21 -4.03 -4.76 -2.15
N MET A 22 -3.33 -4.14 -3.10
CA MET A 22 -3.94 -3.11 -3.92
C MET A 22 -5.06 -3.67 -4.79
N ASN A 23 -4.98 -4.96 -5.12
CA ASN A 23 -6.00 -5.58 -5.94
C ASN A 23 -7.10 -6.20 -5.10
N GLY A 24 -7.14 -5.91 -3.83
CA GLY A 24 -8.19 -6.46 -2.98
C GLY A 24 -7.91 -7.85 -2.48
N GLY A 25 -6.68 -8.32 -2.65
CA GLY A 25 -6.33 -9.65 -2.18
C GLY A 25 -6.12 -9.70 -0.69
N HIS A 26 -5.99 -10.90 -0.17
CA HIS A 26 -5.87 -11.10 1.26
C HIS A 26 -4.39 -11.11 1.65
N VAL A 27 -4.00 -10.28 2.57
CA VAL A 27 -2.63 -10.27 3.09
C VAL A 27 -2.70 -10.35 4.60
N LEU A 28 -1.58 -10.69 5.21
CA LEU A 28 -1.54 -10.75 6.67
C LEU A 28 -1.90 -9.40 7.25
N GLU A 29 -2.55 -9.42 8.40
CA GLU A 29 -3.00 -8.20 9.01
C GLU A 29 -1.85 -7.25 9.31
N GLN A 30 -0.74 -7.78 9.81
CA GLN A 30 0.40 -6.92 10.11
C GLN A 30 0.97 -6.30 8.83
N ASN A 31 0.92 -7.03 7.73
CA ASN A 31 1.39 -6.47 6.47
C ASN A 31 0.43 -5.41 5.97
N ARG A 32 -0.86 -5.64 6.14
CA ARG A 32 -1.85 -4.67 5.75
C ARG A 32 -1.66 -3.36 6.51
N GLU A 33 -1.40 -3.48 7.81
CA GLU A 33 -1.20 -2.28 8.61
C GLU A 33 0.02 -1.50 8.15
N ARG A 34 1.08 -2.22 7.79
CA ARG A 34 2.28 -1.56 7.30
C ARG A 34 2.03 -0.85 5.98
N ILE A 35 1.28 -1.51 5.09
CA ILE A 35 0.98 -0.92 3.80
C ILE A 35 0.12 0.32 3.99
N GLU A 36 -0.88 0.26 4.84
CA GLU A 36 -1.76 1.39 5.06
C GLU A 36 -1.00 2.56 5.68
N ALA A 37 -0.09 2.27 6.60
CA ALA A 37 0.71 3.30 7.21
C ALA A 37 1.62 3.95 6.17
N ALA A 38 2.18 3.14 5.27
CA ALA A 38 3.05 3.68 4.23
C ALA A 38 2.27 4.52 3.25
N ILE A 39 1.08 4.10 2.91
CA ILE A 39 0.23 4.87 1.99
C ILE A 39 -0.04 6.24 2.59
N GLU A 40 -0.35 6.28 3.86
CA GLU A 40 -0.62 7.54 4.52
C GLU A 40 0.64 8.38 4.62
N LYS A 41 1.74 7.76 4.98
CA LYS A 41 3.00 8.48 5.17
C LYS A 41 3.49 9.09 3.88
N LEU A 42 3.38 8.36 2.78
CA LEU A 42 3.87 8.81 1.50
C LEU A 42 2.81 9.56 0.70
N ASP A 43 1.63 9.71 1.30
CA ASP A 43 0.54 10.42 0.64
C ASP A 43 0.25 9.81 -0.72
N TYR A 44 0.29 8.48 -0.78
CA TYR A 44 0.03 7.78 -2.03
C TYR A 44 -1.47 7.78 -2.26
N LYS A 45 -1.92 8.34 -3.36
CA LYS A 45 -3.33 8.44 -3.59
C LYS A 45 -3.84 7.26 -4.32
N VAL A 46 -4.63 6.48 -3.67
CA VAL A 46 -5.17 5.32 -4.26
C VAL A 46 -6.48 5.66 -4.77
N ASN A 47 -6.85 6.41 -5.31
CA ASN A 47 -7.92 6.76 -5.86
C ASN A 47 -9.16 6.59 -5.27
N TYR A 48 -9.37 6.86 -4.28
CA TYR A 48 -10.54 6.82 -3.82
C TYR A 48 -10.96 8.01 -3.36
N PHE A 49 -10.63 8.61 -3.60
CA PHE A 49 -11.11 9.62 -3.23
C PHE A 49 -12.21 9.84 -3.57
N ALA A 50 -12.31 9.21 -4.24
CA ALA A 50 -13.35 9.35 -4.62
C ALA A 50 -14.27 9.55 -3.69
N ARG A 51 -14.32 9.29 -2.83
CA ARG A 51 -15.06 9.48 -2.03
C ARG A 51 -15.03 10.55 -1.60
N GLY A 52 -14.71 10.93 -1.76
CA GLY A 52 -14.75 11.99 -1.26
C GLY A 52 -15.19 12.58 -0.62
#